data_97f6743776c847a971b875370c4927da
#
_entry.id   97f6743776c847a971b875370c4927da
#
_cell.length_a   1.000
_cell.length_b   1.000
_cell.length_c   1.000
_cell.angle_alpha   90.00
_cell.angle_beta   90.00
_cell.angle_gamma   90.00
#
_symmetry.space_group_name_H-M   'P 1'
#
loop_
_entity.id
_entity.type
_entity.pdbx_description
1 polymer ?
#
loop_
_entity_poly.entity_id
_entity_poly.type
_entity_poly.pdbx_seq_one_letter_code
_entity_poly.pdbx_strand_id
1 'polypeptide(L)'
;MKVTNIYNLPQALVDAVTTEKHNKDGEYSATTLLKGECETILTKRHWNEILVDASESIWQIFGTATHAIFEAQKDNTFKEEFFSVDVSNSKVTGRVDSYDLENEIIVDWKTASVRKVIKQNFADWKRQGLIYSWLIKKCGLNVKKCRFIALLKDHSKADARNKADYPKQPVYVYEFDVTAEDLAEIETFIEARVKALEFADTLKDEELTPCSKEERWTTPEKWAHMKEGRKSAIKLYDSEEEAAKVELKKDEYIEHRPGENKKCDNYCNCREWCPLFKKEVEC
;
A
#
# COMPACT_ATOMS: atom_id res chain seq x y z
N MET A 1 -6.94 -11.31 14.34
CA MET A 1 -5.62 -10.71 14.60
C MET A 1 -5.56 -10.37 16.09
N LYS A 2 -4.47 -10.68 16.75
CA LYS A 2 -4.25 -10.40 18.16
C LYS A 2 -3.20 -9.30 18.30
N VAL A 3 -3.50 -8.29 19.15
CA VAL A 3 -2.57 -7.21 19.43
C VAL A 3 -1.77 -7.55 20.68
N THR A 4 -0.45 -7.50 20.57
CA THR A 4 0.48 -7.63 21.70
C THR A 4 0.93 -6.24 22.17
N ASN A 5 1.48 -6.17 23.40
CA ASN A 5 1.98 -4.93 23.97
C ASN A 5 3.33 -5.18 24.66
N ILE A 6 4.34 -5.50 23.84
CA ILE A 6 5.69 -5.86 24.35
C ILE A 6 6.43 -4.66 24.97
N TYR A 7 6.05 -3.44 24.61
CA TYR A 7 6.64 -2.21 25.13
C TYR A 7 5.87 -1.61 26.30
N ASN A 8 4.87 -2.32 26.83
CA ASN A 8 4.04 -1.86 27.96
C ASN A 8 3.47 -0.45 27.74
N LEU A 9 2.92 -0.22 26.53
CA LEU A 9 2.27 1.04 26.17
C LEU A 9 0.96 1.23 26.95
N PRO A 10 0.50 2.47 27.17
CA PRO A 10 -0.79 2.75 27.81
C PRO A 10 -1.95 2.01 27.14
N GLN A 11 -2.89 1.44 27.91
CA GLN A 11 -4.00 0.65 27.40
C GLN A 11 -4.85 1.42 26.36
N ALA A 12 -5.09 2.72 26.59
CA ALA A 12 -5.83 3.56 25.64
C ALA A 12 -5.19 3.60 24.23
N LEU A 13 -3.86 3.47 24.14
CA LEU A 13 -3.15 3.42 22.86
C LEU A 13 -3.31 2.04 22.23
N VAL A 14 -3.22 0.98 23.01
CA VAL A 14 -3.44 -0.40 22.53
C VAL A 14 -4.86 -0.55 21.99
N ASP A 15 -5.85 -0.04 22.72
CA ASP A 15 -7.26 -0.05 22.29
C ASP A 15 -7.47 0.73 20.99
N ALA A 16 -6.81 1.89 20.83
CA ALA A 16 -6.92 2.72 19.63
C ALA A 16 -6.35 2.08 18.36
N VAL A 17 -5.43 1.12 18.47
CA VAL A 17 -4.84 0.41 17.32
C VAL A 17 -5.39 -1.00 17.13
N THR A 18 -6.28 -1.45 18.02
CA THR A 18 -6.92 -2.75 17.88
C THR A 18 -7.90 -2.72 16.72
N THR A 19 -7.65 -3.56 15.73
CA THR A 19 -8.44 -3.61 14.51
C THR A 19 -9.39 -4.81 14.53
N GLU A 20 -10.66 -4.57 14.26
CA GLU A 20 -11.64 -5.64 14.03
C GLU A 20 -11.58 -6.14 12.57
N LYS A 21 -12.06 -7.37 12.36
CA LYS A 21 -12.20 -7.91 11.00
C LYS A 21 -13.39 -7.24 10.30
N HIS A 22 -13.11 -6.37 9.34
CA HIS A 22 -14.17 -5.60 8.65
C HIS A 22 -14.78 -6.33 7.44
N ASN A 23 -14.02 -7.20 6.76
CA ASN A 23 -14.50 -7.88 5.56
C ASN A 23 -15.24 -9.18 5.92
N LYS A 24 -16.44 -9.34 5.38
CA LYS A 24 -17.16 -10.61 5.41
C LYS A 24 -16.61 -11.55 4.34
N ASP A 25 -16.93 -12.84 4.47
CA ASP A 25 -16.57 -13.81 3.45
C ASP A 25 -17.26 -13.46 2.13
N GLY A 26 -16.51 -13.52 1.02
CA GLY A 26 -16.99 -13.11 -0.29
C GLY A 26 -17.06 -11.58 -0.52
N GLU A 27 -16.56 -10.77 0.41
CA GLU A 27 -16.46 -9.32 0.24
C GLU A 27 -15.00 -8.87 0.11
N TYR A 28 -14.69 -8.13 -0.95
CA TYR A 28 -13.37 -7.56 -1.21
C TYR A 28 -13.46 -6.04 -1.26
N SER A 29 -12.83 -5.36 -0.32
CA SER A 29 -12.76 -3.90 -0.33
C SER A 29 -11.84 -3.38 -1.44
N ALA A 30 -12.02 -2.11 -1.85
CA ALA A 30 -11.13 -1.45 -2.79
C ALA A 30 -9.64 -1.58 -2.40
N THR A 31 -9.33 -1.46 -1.11
CA THR A 31 -7.96 -1.63 -0.61
C THR A 31 -7.49 -3.09 -0.61
N THR A 32 -8.41 -4.05 -0.46
CA THR A 32 -8.10 -5.49 -0.57
C THR A 32 -7.71 -5.85 -2.01
N LEU A 33 -8.40 -5.32 -3.01
CA LEU A 33 -8.09 -5.56 -4.42
C LEU A 33 -6.70 -5.03 -4.84
N LEU A 34 -6.12 -4.12 -4.07
CA LEU A 34 -4.76 -3.60 -4.30
C LEU A 34 -3.65 -4.49 -3.71
N LYS A 35 -4.02 -5.52 -2.93
CA LYS A 35 -3.09 -6.49 -2.36
C LYS A 35 -2.95 -7.72 -3.26
N GLY A 36 -1.85 -8.46 -3.10
CA GLY A 36 -1.68 -9.76 -3.76
C GLY A 36 -2.68 -10.80 -3.25
N GLU A 37 -3.05 -11.75 -4.11
CA GLU A 37 -3.99 -12.81 -3.77
C GLU A 37 -3.49 -13.64 -2.58
N CYS A 38 -2.21 -14.03 -2.59
CA CYS A 38 -1.59 -14.81 -1.53
C CYS A 38 -1.69 -14.09 -0.17
N GLU A 39 -1.32 -12.81 -0.11
CA GLU A 39 -1.44 -12.00 1.10
C GLU A 39 -2.90 -11.91 1.57
N THR A 40 -3.83 -11.70 0.66
CA THR A 40 -5.25 -11.55 0.97
C THR A 40 -5.84 -12.83 1.56
N ILE A 41 -5.60 -13.98 0.91
CA ILE A 41 -6.13 -15.27 1.34
C ILE A 41 -5.48 -15.74 2.64
N LEU A 42 -4.16 -15.64 2.77
CA LEU A 42 -3.48 -16.00 4.01
C LEU A 42 -3.91 -15.12 5.19
N THR A 43 -4.05 -13.82 4.98
CA THR A 43 -4.54 -12.90 6.02
C THR A 43 -5.96 -13.27 6.46
N LYS A 44 -6.84 -13.63 5.50
CA LYS A 44 -8.21 -14.07 5.80
C LYS A 44 -8.23 -15.34 6.65
N ARG A 45 -7.45 -16.36 6.25
CA ARG A 45 -7.42 -17.69 6.89
C ARG A 45 -6.80 -17.64 8.27
N HIS A 46 -5.68 -16.96 8.41
CA HIS A 46 -4.90 -16.89 9.64
C HIS A 46 -5.19 -15.66 10.50
N TRP A 47 -6.30 -14.95 10.25
CA TRP A 47 -6.64 -13.72 10.96
C TRP A 47 -6.53 -13.85 12.49
N ASN A 48 -7.01 -14.95 13.06
CA ASN A 48 -7.00 -15.17 14.50
C ASN A 48 -5.64 -15.60 15.07
N GLU A 49 -4.69 -15.96 14.20
CA GLU A 49 -3.34 -16.41 14.54
C GLU A 49 -2.31 -15.29 14.42
N ILE A 50 -2.56 -14.32 13.50
CA ILE A 50 -1.69 -13.16 13.27
C ILE A 50 -1.50 -12.38 14.57
N LEU A 51 -0.23 -12.16 14.93
CA LEU A 51 0.20 -11.32 16.05
C LEU A 51 0.81 -10.03 15.51
N VAL A 52 0.35 -8.88 16.01
CA VAL A 52 0.91 -7.56 15.67
C VAL A 52 1.13 -6.80 16.97
N ASP A 53 2.31 -6.25 17.18
CA ASP A 53 2.53 -5.40 18.35
C ASP A 53 1.89 -4.03 18.16
N ALA A 54 1.30 -3.50 19.25
CA ALA A 54 0.63 -2.21 19.22
C ALA A 54 1.53 -1.09 18.69
N SER A 55 2.85 -1.16 18.95
CA SER A 55 3.82 -0.17 18.48
C SER A 55 3.96 -0.11 16.96
N GLU A 56 3.69 -1.20 16.23
CA GLU A 56 3.75 -1.25 14.77
C GLU A 56 2.54 -0.57 14.11
N SER A 57 1.43 -0.45 14.85
CA SER A 57 0.17 0.12 14.37
C SER A 57 -0.05 1.59 14.75
N ILE A 58 0.89 2.23 15.45
CA ILE A 58 0.78 3.63 15.92
C ILE A 58 0.42 4.61 14.78
N TRP A 59 0.95 4.40 13.60
CA TRP A 59 0.70 5.27 12.44
C TRP A 59 -0.74 5.21 11.92
N GLN A 60 -1.51 4.17 12.26
CA GLN A 60 -2.94 4.06 11.94
C GLN A 60 -3.77 5.13 12.67
N ILE A 61 -3.36 5.51 13.89
CA ILE A 61 -4.03 6.56 14.68
C ILE A 61 -4.09 7.87 13.91
N PHE A 62 -3.00 8.24 13.23
CA PHE A 62 -2.96 9.47 12.42
C PHE A 62 -3.93 9.41 11.25
N GLY A 63 -4.05 8.26 10.59
CA GLY A 63 -5.04 8.04 9.54
C GLY A 63 -6.44 8.17 10.08
N THR A 64 -6.79 7.38 11.10
CA THR A 64 -8.11 7.37 11.73
C THR A 64 -8.50 8.76 12.25
N ALA A 65 -7.60 9.46 12.96
CA ALA A 65 -7.85 10.81 13.45
C ALA A 65 -8.08 11.80 12.31
N THR A 66 -7.32 11.70 11.22
CA THR A 66 -7.48 12.56 10.05
C THR A 66 -8.87 12.37 9.42
N HIS A 67 -9.30 11.14 9.19
CA HIS A 67 -10.63 10.83 8.65
C HIS A 67 -11.73 11.34 9.58
N ALA A 68 -11.67 11.04 10.88
CA ALA A 68 -12.66 11.50 11.85
C ALA A 68 -12.80 13.04 11.91
N ILE A 69 -11.68 13.78 11.79
CA ILE A 69 -11.70 15.24 11.76
C ILE A 69 -12.43 15.76 10.52
N PHE A 70 -12.16 15.20 9.35
CA PHE A 70 -12.76 15.67 8.10
C PHE A 70 -14.19 15.16 7.90
N GLU A 71 -14.53 13.97 8.39
CA GLU A 71 -15.89 13.45 8.45
C GLU A 71 -16.80 14.39 9.26
N ALA A 72 -16.30 14.90 10.39
CA ALA A 72 -17.06 15.80 11.29
C ALA A 72 -17.32 17.20 10.69
N GLN A 73 -16.65 17.58 9.58
CA GLN A 73 -16.86 18.89 8.96
C GLN A 73 -18.20 18.93 8.20
N LYS A 74 -18.91 20.05 8.35
CA LYS A 74 -20.17 20.29 7.64
C LYS A 74 -19.88 20.98 6.31
N ASP A 75 -20.05 20.27 5.23
CA ASP A 75 -20.05 20.77 3.87
C ASP A 75 -21.13 20.04 3.04
N ASN A 76 -21.25 20.34 1.76
CA ASN A 76 -22.25 19.76 0.86
C ASN A 76 -21.81 18.44 0.22
N THR A 77 -20.91 17.69 0.85
CA THR A 77 -20.42 16.42 0.33
C THR A 77 -20.98 15.24 1.13
N PHE A 78 -21.17 14.10 0.46
CA PHE A 78 -21.40 12.83 1.14
C PHE A 78 -20.12 12.38 1.83
N LYS A 79 -20.21 11.98 3.10
CA LYS A 79 -19.07 11.55 3.91
C LYS A 79 -19.16 10.07 4.23
N GLU A 80 -18.02 9.38 4.17
CA GLU A 80 -17.88 7.96 4.55
C GLU A 80 -18.94 7.07 3.89
N GLU A 81 -19.31 7.40 2.62
CA GLU A 81 -20.39 6.70 1.92
C GLU A 81 -19.94 5.33 1.46
N PHE A 82 -20.78 4.33 1.71
CA PHE A 82 -20.49 2.93 1.42
C PHE A 82 -21.14 2.49 0.11
N PHE A 83 -20.33 1.97 -0.80
CA PHE A 83 -20.76 1.41 -2.09
C PHE A 83 -20.45 -0.08 -2.15
N SER A 84 -21.32 -0.85 -2.80
CA SER A 84 -21.16 -2.29 -2.98
C SER A 84 -21.73 -2.73 -4.32
N VAL A 85 -20.99 -3.56 -5.04
CA VAL A 85 -21.34 -4.09 -6.36
C VAL A 85 -21.05 -5.58 -6.42
N ASP A 86 -21.98 -6.37 -6.93
CA ASP A 86 -21.78 -7.80 -7.15
C ASP A 86 -20.86 -8.04 -8.35
N VAL A 87 -19.82 -8.85 -8.17
CA VAL A 87 -18.87 -9.26 -9.22
C VAL A 87 -18.59 -10.74 -9.07
N SER A 88 -18.92 -11.54 -10.09
CA SER A 88 -18.85 -13.01 -10.03
C SER A 88 -19.68 -13.57 -8.85
N ASN A 89 -19.08 -14.36 -7.96
CA ASN A 89 -19.72 -14.89 -6.76
C ASN A 89 -19.42 -14.04 -5.50
N SER A 90 -18.85 -12.87 -5.68
CA SER A 90 -18.33 -12.00 -4.60
C SER A 90 -18.90 -10.59 -4.70
N LYS A 91 -18.59 -9.77 -3.69
CA LYS A 91 -18.91 -8.34 -3.67
C LYS A 91 -17.64 -7.51 -3.64
N VAL A 92 -17.60 -6.48 -4.47
CA VAL A 92 -16.59 -5.43 -4.35
C VAL A 92 -17.19 -4.28 -3.57
N THR A 93 -16.50 -3.85 -2.53
CA THR A 93 -16.98 -2.83 -1.61
C THR A 93 -16.01 -1.67 -1.50
N GLY A 94 -16.52 -0.49 -1.18
CA GLY A 94 -15.68 0.68 -0.92
C GLY A 94 -16.41 1.68 -0.04
N ARG A 95 -15.66 2.28 0.87
CA ARG A 95 -16.12 3.43 1.64
C ARG A 95 -15.32 4.64 1.17
N VAL A 96 -16.02 5.62 0.65
CA VAL A 96 -15.41 6.83 0.07
C VAL A 96 -15.42 7.93 1.14
N ASP A 97 -14.27 8.52 1.42
CA ASP A 97 -14.12 9.51 2.48
C ASP A 97 -15.03 10.73 2.26
N SER A 98 -15.05 11.23 1.01
CA SER A 98 -15.94 12.33 0.64
C SER A 98 -16.27 12.28 -0.86
N TYR A 99 -17.54 12.54 -1.20
CA TYR A 99 -17.98 12.64 -2.58
C TYR A 99 -18.85 13.89 -2.77
N ASP A 100 -18.37 14.78 -3.63
CA ASP A 100 -19.07 16.00 -4.05
C ASP A 100 -19.97 15.65 -5.24
N LEU A 101 -21.28 15.52 -4.97
CA LEU A 101 -22.28 15.15 -5.96
C LEU A 101 -22.45 16.24 -7.04
N GLU A 102 -22.34 17.53 -6.68
CA GLU A 102 -22.54 18.65 -7.60
C GLU A 102 -21.41 18.73 -8.62
N ASN A 103 -20.17 18.58 -8.17
CA ASN A 103 -18.97 18.65 -9.02
C ASN A 103 -18.51 17.27 -9.53
N GLU A 104 -19.10 16.16 -9.03
CA GLU A 104 -18.77 14.78 -9.36
C GLU A 104 -17.29 14.45 -9.04
N ILE A 105 -16.83 14.89 -7.86
CA ILE A 105 -15.44 14.74 -7.39
C ILE A 105 -15.38 13.83 -6.17
N ILE A 106 -14.53 12.80 -6.25
CA ILE A 106 -14.09 12.03 -5.06
C ILE A 106 -12.95 12.80 -4.39
N VAL A 107 -13.03 12.97 -3.07
CA VAL A 107 -11.91 13.44 -2.25
C VAL A 107 -11.55 12.34 -1.26
N ASP A 108 -10.27 11.99 -1.20
CA ASP A 108 -9.72 10.97 -0.32
C ASP A 108 -8.56 11.56 0.50
N TRP A 109 -8.63 11.37 1.82
CA TRP A 109 -7.67 11.91 2.76
C TRP A 109 -6.55 10.92 3.05
N LYS A 110 -5.31 11.35 2.91
CA LYS A 110 -4.14 10.51 3.15
C LYS A 110 -3.19 11.13 4.17
N THR A 111 -2.62 10.29 5.01
CA THR A 111 -1.40 10.63 5.74
C THR A 111 -0.22 9.97 5.03
N ALA A 112 0.76 10.76 4.58
CA ALA A 112 1.84 10.27 3.75
C ALA A 112 3.21 10.81 4.20
N SER A 113 4.28 10.16 3.73
CA SER A 113 5.62 10.71 3.86
C SER A 113 5.95 11.65 2.70
N VAL A 114 6.78 12.63 2.95
CA VAL A 114 7.35 13.52 1.92
C VAL A 114 8.03 12.73 0.81
N ARG A 115 8.65 11.59 1.13
CA ARG A 115 9.32 10.71 0.16
C ARG A 115 8.37 10.21 -0.94
N LYS A 116 7.10 9.93 -0.61
CA LYS A 116 6.09 9.49 -1.60
C LYS A 116 5.87 10.56 -2.66
N VAL A 117 5.80 11.83 -2.23
CA VAL A 117 5.63 12.99 -3.11
C VAL A 117 6.88 13.22 -3.96
N ILE A 118 8.07 13.23 -3.35
CA ILE A 118 9.34 13.40 -4.10
C ILE A 118 9.49 12.32 -5.19
N LYS A 119 9.09 11.08 -4.90
CA LYS A 119 9.17 9.96 -5.85
C LYS A 119 8.03 9.95 -6.88
N GLN A 120 7.04 10.83 -6.76
CA GLN A 120 5.84 10.85 -7.62
C GLN A 120 5.16 9.48 -7.75
N ASN A 121 5.17 8.68 -6.68
CA ASN A 121 4.65 7.32 -6.68
C ASN A 121 3.19 7.31 -6.20
N PHE A 122 2.25 7.54 -7.12
CA PHE A 122 0.81 7.63 -6.85
C PHE A 122 -0.02 6.55 -7.55
N ALA A 123 0.60 5.52 -8.11
CA ALA A 123 -0.10 4.47 -8.86
C ALA A 123 -1.14 3.73 -8.00
N ASP A 124 -0.84 3.49 -6.72
CA ASP A 124 -1.75 2.89 -5.75
C ASP A 124 -2.96 3.80 -5.46
N TRP A 125 -2.75 5.11 -5.30
CA TRP A 125 -3.84 6.07 -5.13
C TRP A 125 -4.69 6.20 -6.39
N LYS A 126 -4.05 6.29 -7.57
CA LYS A 126 -4.80 6.31 -8.83
C LYS A 126 -5.69 5.09 -8.95
N ARG A 127 -5.16 3.90 -8.73
CA ARG A 127 -5.92 2.65 -8.81
C ARG A 127 -7.05 2.60 -7.79
N GLN A 128 -6.82 3.02 -6.53
CA GLN A 128 -7.86 3.14 -5.50
C GLN A 128 -8.99 4.07 -5.94
N GLY A 129 -8.65 5.27 -6.41
CA GLY A 129 -9.63 6.25 -6.88
C GLY A 129 -10.45 5.74 -8.07
N LEU A 130 -9.83 5.00 -8.99
CA LEU A 130 -10.54 4.39 -10.11
C LEU A 130 -11.48 3.27 -9.67
N ILE A 131 -11.11 2.44 -8.67
CA ILE A 131 -12.03 1.44 -8.09
C ILE A 131 -13.23 2.14 -7.44
N TYR A 132 -13.03 3.21 -6.68
CA TYR A 132 -14.13 4.00 -6.12
C TYR A 132 -15.00 4.63 -7.20
N SER A 133 -14.40 5.17 -8.26
CA SER A 133 -15.12 5.75 -9.40
C SER A 133 -15.99 4.71 -10.12
N TRP A 134 -15.47 3.51 -10.29
CA TRP A 134 -16.21 2.39 -10.85
C TRP A 134 -17.39 1.97 -9.95
N LEU A 135 -17.19 1.84 -8.63
CA LEU A 135 -18.24 1.53 -7.66
C LEU A 135 -19.37 2.56 -7.72
N ILE A 136 -19.05 3.84 -7.68
CA ILE A 136 -19.99 4.96 -7.75
C ILE A 136 -20.76 4.91 -9.06
N LYS A 137 -20.07 4.67 -10.19
CA LYS A 137 -20.68 4.55 -11.52
C LYS A 137 -21.66 3.40 -11.61
N LYS A 138 -21.31 2.22 -11.08
CA LYS A 138 -22.21 1.05 -11.04
C LYS A 138 -23.44 1.28 -10.15
N CYS A 139 -23.34 2.17 -9.16
CA CYS A 139 -24.48 2.61 -8.34
C CYS A 139 -25.29 3.76 -8.97
N GLY A 140 -25.04 4.12 -10.22
CA GLY A 140 -25.85 5.08 -10.99
C GLY A 140 -25.44 6.55 -10.81
N LEU A 141 -24.33 6.83 -10.15
CA LEU A 141 -23.75 8.17 -10.02
C LEU A 141 -22.58 8.33 -11.00
N ASN A 142 -22.06 9.54 -11.14
CA ASN A 142 -20.96 9.83 -12.06
C ASN A 142 -19.75 10.39 -11.30
N VAL A 143 -18.54 10.16 -11.81
CA VAL A 143 -17.29 10.72 -11.27
C VAL A 143 -16.49 11.31 -12.42
N LYS A 144 -16.15 12.59 -12.30
CA LYS A 144 -15.29 13.31 -13.25
C LYS A 144 -13.85 13.34 -12.82
N LYS A 145 -13.61 13.41 -11.50
CA LYS A 145 -12.28 13.63 -10.95
C LYS A 145 -12.09 12.91 -9.61
N CYS A 146 -10.89 12.42 -9.37
CA CYS A 146 -10.43 12.00 -8.07
C CYS A 146 -9.36 12.95 -7.54
N ARG A 147 -9.45 13.33 -6.27
CA ARG A 147 -8.52 14.21 -5.58
C ARG A 147 -8.07 13.57 -4.28
N PHE A 148 -6.77 13.31 -4.18
CA PHE A 148 -6.11 12.79 -2.99
C PHE A 148 -5.41 13.95 -2.28
N ILE A 149 -5.79 14.21 -1.03
CA ILE A 149 -5.20 15.28 -0.21
C ILE A 149 -4.34 14.63 0.86
N ALA A 150 -3.03 14.74 0.71
CA ALA A 150 -2.05 14.13 1.60
C ALA A 150 -1.52 15.12 2.63
N LEU A 151 -1.69 14.80 3.92
CA LEU A 151 -1.01 15.44 5.03
C LEU A 151 0.37 14.81 5.20
N LEU A 152 1.43 15.59 5.01
CA LEU A 152 2.81 15.12 5.01
C LEU A 152 3.36 15.10 6.44
N LYS A 153 3.27 13.93 7.09
CA LYS A 153 3.57 13.75 8.52
C LYS A 153 5.02 14.02 8.93
N ASP A 154 5.95 13.98 7.97
CA ASP A 154 7.39 14.20 8.17
C ASP A 154 7.90 15.47 7.45
N HIS A 155 7.01 16.43 7.17
CA HIS A 155 7.37 17.67 6.49
C HIS A 155 8.26 18.57 7.35
N SER A 156 9.38 19.02 6.76
CA SER A 156 10.35 19.92 7.38
C SER A 156 10.35 21.29 6.70
N LYS A 157 10.04 22.34 7.45
CA LYS A 157 10.13 23.74 6.95
C LYS A 157 11.55 24.13 6.53
N ALA A 158 12.57 23.56 7.16
CA ALA A 158 13.98 23.80 6.82
C ALA A 158 14.32 23.18 5.46
N ASP A 159 13.92 21.93 5.24
CA ASP A 159 14.13 21.24 3.97
C ASP A 159 13.34 21.91 2.83
N ALA A 160 12.12 22.36 3.09
CA ALA A 160 11.30 23.08 2.11
C ALA A 160 11.95 24.38 1.62
N ARG A 161 12.78 25.03 2.45
CA ARG A 161 13.56 26.21 2.03
C ARG A 161 14.80 25.86 1.25
N ASN A 162 15.47 24.76 1.60
CA ASN A 162 16.83 24.46 1.16
C ASN A 162 16.91 23.45 0.02
N LYS A 163 15.85 22.65 -0.24
CA LYS A 163 15.84 21.60 -1.27
C LYS A 163 14.82 21.94 -2.35
N ALA A 164 15.24 21.93 -3.60
CA ALA A 164 14.38 22.29 -4.74
C ALA A 164 13.20 21.31 -4.92
N ASP A 165 13.47 20.01 -4.80
CA ASP A 165 12.49 18.95 -5.03
C ASP A 165 11.60 18.64 -3.81
N TYR A 166 11.78 19.37 -2.71
CA TYR A 166 11.03 19.16 -1.49
C TYR A 166 9.70 19.91 -1.53
N PRO A 167 8.57 19.30 -1.12
CA PRO A 167 7.26 19.96 -1.07
C PRO A 167 7.32 21.24 -0.25
N LYS A 168 6.81 22.34 -0.80
CA LYS A 168 6.86 23.66 -0.11
C LYS A 168 5.86 23.76 1.01
N GLN A 169 4.80 22.97 1.00
CA GLN A 169 3.73 22.94 2.00
C GLN A 169 3.61 21.54 2.63
N PRO A 170 3.10 21.45 3.88
CA PRO A 170 2.85 20.16 4.54
C PRO A 170 1.62 19.41 3.99
N VAL A 171 0.96 19.97 2.98
CA VAL A 171 -0.16 19.36 2.27
C VAL A 171 0.20 19.22 0.79
N TYR A 172 -0.13 18.07 0.22
CA TYR A 172 0.05 17.81 -1.21
C TYR A 172 -1.27 17.33 -1.81
N VAL A 173 -1.63 17.88 -2.97
CA VAL A 173 -2.82 17.47 -3.71
C VAL A 173 -2.37 16.71 -4.95
N TYR A 174 -2.82 15.45 -5.05
CA TYR A 174 -2.72 14.66 -6.26
C TYR A 174 -4.12 14.49 -6.83
N GLU A 175 -4.34 14.94 -8.06
CA GLU A 175 -5.62 14.79 -8.71
C GLU A 175 -5.49 14.31 -10.16
N PHE A 176 -6.53 13.65 -10.64
CA PHE A 176 -6.63 13.21 -12.03
C PHE A 176 -8.10 13.16 -12.46
N ASP A 177 -8.32 13.38 -13.75
CA ASP A 177 -9.64 13.22 -14.37
C ASP A 177 -9.90 11.72 -14.63
N VAL A 178 -11.15 11.30 -14.48
CA VAL A 178 -11.60 9.94 -14.70
C VAL A 178 -12.17 9.84 -16.10
N THR A 179 -11.51 9.06 -16.98
CA THR A 179 -11.95 8.86 -18.36
C THR A 179 -12.76 7.58 -18.53
N ALA A 180 -13.41 7.45 -19.67
CA ALA A 180 -14.14 6.21 -20.02
C ALA A 180 -13.17 5.03 -20.17
N GLU A 181 -11.97 5.28 -20.69
CA GLU A 181 -10.90 4.31 -20.84
C GLU A 181 -10.42 3.83 -19.46
N ASP A 182 -10.16 4.75 -18.53
CA ASP A 182 -9.78 4.40 -17.14
C ASP A 182 -10.85 3.49 -16.49
N LEU A 183 -12.15 3.79 -16.70
CA LEU A 183 -13.24 2.98 -16.15
C LEU A 183 -13.32 1.58 -16.78
N ALA A 184 -13.07 1.44 -18.07
CA ALA A 184 -13.04 0.14 -18.74
C ALA A 184 -11.83 -0.70 -18.30
N GLU A 185 -10.65 -0.08 -18.18
CA GLU A 185 -9.45 -0.75 -17.70
C GLU A 185 -9.59 -1.21 -16.25
N ILE A 186 -10.13 -0.36 -15.37
CA ILE A 186 -10.30 -0.73 -13.96
C ILE A 186 -11.38 -1.79 -13.77
N GLU A 187 -12.45 -1.80 -14.58
CA GLU A 187 -13.44 -2.88 -14.57
C GLU A 187 -12.80 -4.21 -14.92
N THR A 188 -12.01 -4.26 -15.99
CA THR A 188 -11.26 -5.46 -16.38
C THR A 188 -10.33 -5.94 -15.27
N PHE A 189 -9.61 -5.01 -14.62
CA PHE A 189 -8.76 -5.31 -13.48
C PHE A 189 -9.56 -5.90 -12.31
N ILE A 190 -10.70 -5.28 -11.94
CA ILE A 190 -11.56 -5.72 -10.84
C ILE A 190 -12.06 -7.14 -11.08
N GLU A 191 -12.61 -7.41 -12.28
CA GLU A 191 -13.11 -8.73 -12.64
C GLU A 191 -12.02 -9.80 -12.60
N ALA A 192 -10.84 -9.51 -13.16
CA ALA A 192 -9.72 -10.42 -13.14
C ALA A 192 -9.23 -10.68 -11.70
N ARG A 193 -9.13 -9.64 -10.88
CA ARG A 193 -8.67 -9.75 -9.48
C ARG A 193 -9.67 -10.52 -8.61
N VAL A 194 -10.98 -10.29 -8.77
CA VAL A 194 -12.01 -11.05 -8.04
C VAL A 194 -11.96 -12.53 -8.41
N LYS A 195 -11.91 -12.86 -9.70
CA LYS A 195 -11.80 -14.25 -10.17
C LYS A 195 -10.53 -14.94 -9.64
N ALA A 196 -9.40 -14.22 -9.63
CA ALA A 196 -8.14 -14.74 -9.10
C ALA A 196 -8.23 -14.99 -7.58
N LEU A 197 -8.88 -14.11 -6.82
CA LEU A 197 -9.12 -14.27 -5.37
C LEU A 197 -10.07 -15.44 -5.09
N GLU A 198 -11.17 -15.57 -5.85
CA GLU A 198 -12.10 -16.71 -5.74
C GLU A 198 -11.39 -18.03 -6.01
N PHE A 199 -10.55 -18.09 -7.04
CA PHE A 199 -9.74 -19.27 -7.34
C PHE A 199 -8.72 -19.56 -6.24
N ALA A 200 -7.96 -18.55 -5.81
CA ALA A 200 -6.97 -18.70 -4.75
C ALA A 200 -7.58 -19.17 -3.42
N ASP A 201 -8.84 -18.79 -3.14
CA ASP A 201 -9.55 -19.24 -1.94
C ASP A 201 -9.88 -20.75 -1.96
N THR A 202 -9.84 -21.42 -3.13
CA THR A 202 -10.00 -22.88 -3.27
C THR A 202 -8.72 -23.66 -3.07
N LEU A 203 -7.55 -23.02 -3.15
CA LEU A 203 -6.23 -23.65 -3.04
C LEU A 203 -5.81 -23.81 -1.57
N LYS A 204 -4.90 -24.72 -1.28
CA LYS A 204 -4.21 -24.78 0.02
C LYS A 204 -3.15 -23.68 0.11
N ASP A 205 -2.69 -23.39 1.31
CA ASP A 205 -1.69 -22.33 1.54
C ASP A 205 -0.40 -22.56 0.75
N GLU A 206 0.05 -23.82 0.64
CA GLU A 206 1.26 -24.21 -0.07
C GLU A 206 1.12 -24.10 -1.60
N GLU A 207 -0.12 -24.11 -2.09
CA GLU A 207 -0.46 -24.04 -3.53
C GLU A 207 -0.67 -22.60 -4.00
N LEU A 208 -0.75 -21.64 -3.07
CA LEU A 208 -0.95 -20.23 -3.40
C LEU A 208 0.23 -19.68 -4.20
N THR A 209 -0.07 -18.99 -5.29
CA THR A 209 0.95 -18.26 -6.04
C THR A 209 1.49 -17.11 -5.19
N PRO A 210 2.80 -17.03 -4.92
CA PRO A 210 3.38 -15.91 -4.18
C PRO A 210 3.06 -14.56 -4.84
N CYS A 211 2.94 -13.52 -4.02
CA CYS A 211 2.79 -12.15 -4.51
C CYS A 211 3.86 -11.79 -5.55
N SER A 212 3.52 -10.96 -6.53
CA SER A 212 4.45 -10.48 -7.56
C SER A 212 5.61 -9.67 -6.97
N LYS A 213 6.67 -9.46 -7.73
CA LYS A 213 7.79 -8.59 -7.30
C LYS A 213 7.33 -7.17 -6.94
N GLU A 214 6.36 -6.63 -7.68
CA GLU A 214 5.77 -5.32 -7.41
C GLU A 214 5.01 -5.32 -6.07
N GLU A 215 4.14 -6.31 -5.84
CA GLU A 215 3.37 -6.44 -4.60
C GLU A 215 4.26 -6.70 -3.38
N ARG A 216 5.40 -7.32 -3.55
CA ARG A 216 6.41 -7.55 -2.49
C ARG A 216 7.32 -6.35 -2.24
N TRP A 217 7.23 -5.29 -3.06
CA TRP A 217 8.16 -4.15 -3.10
C TRP A 217 9.60 -4.60 -3.26
N THR A 218 9.82 -5.56 -4.15
CA THR A 218 11.15 -6.12 -4.40
C THR A 218 12.07 -5.02 -4.95
N THR A 219 13.19 -4.79 -4.28
CA THR A 219 14.21 -3.90 -4.80
C THR A 219 15.06 -4.65 -5.83
N PRO A 220 15.58 -3.96 -6.86
CA PRO A 220 16.51 -4.60 -7.78
C PRO A 220 17.80 -4.98 -7.04
N GLU A 221 18.44 -6.06 -7.48
CA GLU A 221 19.80 -6.38 -7.07
C GLU A 221 20.78 -5.31 -7.53
N LYS A 222 21.91 -5.18 -6.83
CA LYS A 222 22.95 -4.20 -7.12
C LYS A 222 24.33 -4.82 -6.90
N TRP A 223 25.28 -4.33 -7.64
CA TRP A 223 26.70 -4.64 -7.45
C TRP A 223 27.39 -3.40 -6.86
N ALA A 224 27.80 -3.50 -5.61
CA ALA A 224 28.38 -2.39 -4.88
C ALA A 224 29.90 -2.40 -5.00
N HIS A 225 30.48 -1.34 -5.58
CA HIS A 225 31.92 -1.10 -5.51
C HIS A 225 32.25 -0.60 -4.10
N MET A 226 32.94 -1.44 -3.36
CA MET A 226 33.29 -1.25 -1.96
C MET A 226 34.77 -1.00 -1.80
N LYS A 227 35.13 -0.44 -0.66
CA LYS A 227 36.53 -0.26 -0.21
C LYS A 227 36.64 -0.76 1.22
N GLU A 228 37.71 -1.48 1.54
CA GLU A 228 37.99 -1.94 2.90
C GLU A 228 37.95 -0.78 3.92
N GLY A 229 37.32 -1.05 5.08
CA GLY A 229 37.10 -0.07 6.14
C GLY A 229 35.99 0.96 5.89
N ARG A 230 35.34 0.96 4.72
CA ARG A 230 34.26 1.85 4.39
C ARG A 230 32.90 1.15 4.48
N LYS A 231 31.93 1.74 5.22
CA LYS A 231 30.57 1.19 5.37
C LYS A 231 29.65 1.42 4.17
N SER A 232 29.93 2.45 3.35
CA SER A 232 29.11 2.81 2.20
C SER A 232 29.84 2.51 0.90
N ALA A 233 29.09 2.07 -0.11
CA ALA A 233 29.63 1.86 -1.44
C ALA A 233 30.22 3.15 -2.03
N ILE A 234 31.30 3.00 -2.80
CA ILE A 234 31.84 4.07 -3.64
C ILE A 234 30.86 4.38 -4.75
N LYS A 235 30.34 3.31 -5.40
CA LYS A 235 29.33 3.38 -6.47
C LYS A 235 28.50 2.10 -6.48
N LEU A 236 27.27 2.21 -6.94
CA LEU A 236 26.35 1.07 -7.20
C LEU A 236 26.18 0.92 -8.70
N TYR A 237 26.16 -0.33 -9.16
CA TYR A 237 25.94 -0.72 -10.54
C TYR A 237 24.67 -1.56 -10.62
N ASP A 238 23.99 -1.51 -11.77
CA ASP A 238 22.72 -2.17 -12.01
C ASP A 238 22.88 -3.60 -12.56
N SER A 239 24.08 -3.96 -13.00
CA SER A 239 24.40 -5.30 -13.48
C SER A 239 25.83 -5.72 -13.13
N GLU A 240 26.09 -7.03 -13.15
CA GLU A 240 27.40 -7.63 -12.95
C GLU A 240 28.36 -7.18 -14.06
N GLU A 241 27.89 -7.10 -15.31
CA GLU A 241 28.69 -6.70 -16.46
C GLU A 241 29.18 -5.25 -16.35
N GLU A 242 28.36 -4.35 -15.76
CA GLU A 242 28.80 -2.99 -15.48
C GLU A 242 29.84 -2.94 -14.38
N ALA A 243 29.63 -3.71 -13.31
CA ALA A 243 30.55 -3.78 -12.20
C ALA A 243 31.89 -4.42 -12.58
N ALA A 244 31.88 -5.43 -13.45
CA ALA A 244 33.08 -6.12 -13.93
C ALA A 244 34.01 -5.23 -14.77
N LYS A 245 33.53 -4.12 -15.32
CA LYS A 245 34.34 -3.16 -16.08
C LYS A 245 35.15 -2.20 -15.19
N VAL A 246 34.97 -2.27 -13.88
CA VAL A 246 35.63 -1.37 -12.95
C VAL A 246 37.07 -1.84 -12.67
N GLU A 247 38.05 -0.97 -12.87
CA GLU A 247 39.41 -1.20 -12.41
C GLU A 247 39.48 -1.01 -10.91
N LEU A 248 39.60 -2.14 -10.18
CA LEU A 248 39.65 -2.14 -8.72
C LEU A 248 41.06 -1.85 -8.23
N LYS A 249 41.20 -1.01 -7.21
CA LYS A 249 42.43 -0.80 -6.48
C LYS A 249 42.65 -1.92 -5.47
N LYS A 250 43.83 -1.99 -4.87
CA LYS A 250 44.26 -3.09 -3.98
C LYS A 250 43.29 -3.35 -2.80
N ASP A 251 42.62 -2.31 -2.32
CA ASP A 251 41.69 -2.34 -1.17
C ASP A 251 40.20 -2.21 -1.59
N GLU A 252 39.90 -2.41 -2.86
CA GLU A 252 38.56 -2.30 -3.41
C GLU A 252 38.06 -3.68 -3.91
N TYR A 253 36.72 -3.88 -3.82
CA TYR A 253 36.07 -5.12 -4.25
C TYR A 253 34.63 -4.84 -4.71
N ILE A 254 34.06 -5.78 -5.45
CA ILE A 254 32.63 -5.76 -5.80
C ILE A 254 31.89 -6.69 -4.87
N GLU A 255 30.85 -6.18 -4.21
CA GLU A 255 29.92 -6.90 -3.36
C GLU A 255 28.59 -7.02 -4.07
N HIS A 256 28.12 -8.25 -4.33
CA HIS A 256 26.77 -8.47 -4.82
C HIS A 256 25.77 -8.26 -3.68
N ARG A 257 24.79 -7.40 -3.91
CA ARG A 257 23.68 -7.12 -3.01
C ARG A 257 22.40 -7.62 -3.65
N PRO A 258 21.86 -8.77 -3.22
CA PRO A 258 20.62 -9.29 -3.74
C PRO A 258 19.46 -8.33 -3.46
N GLY A 259 18.45 -8.39 -4.29
CA GLY A 259 17.22 -7.63 -4.08
C GLY A 259 16.49 -8.09 -2.82
N GLU A 260 15.86 -7.17 -2.12
CA GLU A 260 15.10 -7.40 -0.90
C GLU A 260 13.60 -7.35 -1.16
N ASN A 261 12.83 -8.22 -0.53
CA ASN A 261 11.37 -8.19 -0.54
C ASN A 261 10.84 -7.32 0.61
N LYS A 262 11.01 -6.00 0.52
CA LYS A 262 10.79 -5.06 1.63
C LYS A 262 9.43 -5.17 2.31
N LYS A 263 8.37 -5.46 1.57
CA LYS A 263 7.05 -5.66 2.15
C LYS A 263 6.98 -6.96 2.95
N CYS A 264 7.51 -8.05 2.41
CA CYS A 264 7.54 -9.34 3.10
C CYS A 264 8.34 -9.28 4.41
N ASP A 265 9.47 -8.55 4.39
CA ASP A 265 10.38 -8.49 5.53
C ASP A 265 9.88 -7.59 6.66
N ASN A 266 9.09 -6.55 6.35
CA ASN A 266 8.79 -5.51 7.33
C ASN A 266 7.29 -5.23 7.54
N TYR A 267 6.39 -5.70 6.65
CA TYR A 267 4.99 -5.26 6.66
C TYR A 267 3.98 -6.39 6.42
N CYS A 268 4.43 -7.61 6.08
CA CYS A 268 3.53 -8.71 5.76
C CYS A 268 3.22 -9.52 7.00
N ASN A 269 2.01 -9.36 7.55
CA ASN A 269 1.58 -10.04 8.77
C ASN A 269 1.26 -11.53 8.58
N CYS A 270 1.17 -12.02 7.33
CA CYS A 270 0.93 -13.43 7.01
C CYS A 270 2.16 -14.14 6.43
N ARG A 271 3.35 -13.57 6.60
CA ARG A 271 4.62 -14.08 6.08
C ARG A 271 4.89 -15.54 6.47
N GLU A 272 4.58 -15.91 7.71
CA GLU A 272 4.87 -17.24 8.27
C GLU A 272 4.16 -18.38 7.51
N TRP A 273 3.00 -18.09 6.92
CA TRP A 273 2.23 -19.07 6.13
C TRP A 273 2.54 -19.00 4.63
N CYS A 274 3.32 -17.99 4.19
CA CYS A 274 3.58 -17.76 2.78
C CYS A 274 4.48 -18.86 2.17
N PRO A 275 4.08 -19.48 1.04
CA PRO A 275 4.88 -20.55 0.41
C PRO A 275 6.25 -20.08 -0.06
N LEU A 276 6.42 -18.78 -0.36
CA LEU A 276 7.74 -18.22 -0.70
C LEU A 276 8.66 -18.21 0.52
N PHE A 277 8.16 -17.77 1.67
CA PHE A 277 8.95 -17.67 2.89
C PHE A 277 9.36 -19.05 3.44
N LYS A 278 8.45 -20.03 3.41
CA LYS A 278 8.76 -21.41 3.81
C LYS A 278 9.91 -22.00 2.99
N LYS A 279 9.96 -21.72 1.68
CA LYS A 279 11.07 -22.16 0.81
C LYS A 279 12.39 -21.43 1.11
N GLU A 280 12.35 -20.16 1.52
CA GLU A 280 13.56 -19.40 1.87
C GLU A 280 14.19 -19.88 3.20
N VAL A 281 13.40 -20.45 4.10
CA VAL A 281 13.87 -20.97 5.41
C VAL A 281 14.41 -22.40 5.29
N GLU A 282 13.99 -23.17 4.28
CA GLU A 282 14.43 -24.56 4.03
C GLU A 282 15.72 -24.64 3.20
N CYS A 283 16.21 -23.54 2.63
CA CYS A 283 17.48 -23.43 1.90
C CYS A 283 18.58 -22.83 2.77
#